data_c12490e784f3f37fdddd0069c6c64093
#
_entry.id   c12490e784f3f37fdddd0069c6c64093
#
_cell.length_a   1.000
_cell.length_b   1.000
_cell.length_c   1.000
_cell.angle_alpha   90.00
_cell.angle_beta   90.00
_cell.angle_gamma   90.00
#
_symmetry.space_group_name_H-M   'P 1'
#
loop_
_entity.id
_entity.type
_entity.pdbx_description
1 polymer ?
#
loop_
_entity_poly.entity_id
_entity_poly.type
_entity_poly.pdbx_seq_one_letter_code
_entity_poly.pdbx_strand_id
1 'polypeptide(L)'
;MEKQLEKLVLYLRRFPVNIIIVDNVESDDTIAYLALDSFKDWNSIILSADKDFLQLVSDHIKVWSPTKKKLYGCAEILLEYGISCKNFINYRVMEGDTSDNIDGISGAGLKTIIKCFPIFTEEHQYTLQEIYNYSDSKKGKLKLYNTVLENKEVMQRNYDLMQLNNTQIQTFSQLRINEIMEKPIAKLDKFGFSKLLVEDCMQNNFPNSMIWLNEVFGKINSMVL
;
A
#
# COMPACT_ATOMS: atom_id res chain seq x y z
N MET A 1 -11.19 -20.48 -8.18
CA MET A 1 -10.38 -19.25 -7.96
C MET A 1 -9.28 -19.12 -9.01
N GLU A 2 -8.41 -20.09 -9.20
CA GLU A 2 -7.28 -20.08 -10.16
C GLU A 2 -7.71 -19.72 -11.60
N LYS A 3 -8.71 -20.40 -12.15
CA LYS A 3 -9.25 -20.07 -13.49
C LYS A 3 -9.79 -18.65 -13.63
N GLN A 4 -10.32 -18.07 -12.55
CA GLN A 4 -10.81 -16.68 -12.56
C GLN A 4 -9.64 -15.70 -12.59
N LEU A 5 -8.55 -15.98 -11.87
CA LEU A 5 -7.34 -15.17 -11.89
C LEU A 5 -6.67 -15.23 -13.26
N GLU A 6 -6.55 -16.42 -13.87
CA GLU A 6 -6.04 -16.55 -15.24
C GLU A 6 -6.84 -15.72 -16.23
N LYS A 7 -8.18 -15.77 -16.15
CA LYS A 7 -9.06 -14.96 -16.99
C LYS A 7 -8.86 -13.46 -16.76
N LEU A 8 -8.78 -13.04 -15.50
CA LEU A 8 -8.52 -11.62 -15.16
C LEU A 8 -7.22 -11.13 -15.82
N VAL A 9 -6.14 -11.93 -15.72
CA VAL A 9 -4.86 -11.59 -16.34
C VAL A 9 -4.99 -11.49 -17.86
N LEU A 10 -5.77 -12.37 -18.51
CA LEU A 10 -6.02 -12.28 -19.96
C LEU A 10 -6.74 -10.98 -20.35
N TYR A 11 -7.72 -10.54 -19.56
CA TYR A 11 -8.38 -9.25 -19.76
C TYR A 11 -7.42 -8.07 -19.52
N LEU A 12 -6.66 -8.09 -18.41
CA LEU A 12 -5.71 -7.03 -18.09
C LEU A 12 -4.64 -6.83 -19.17
N ARG A 13 -4.20 -7.92 -19.81
CA ARG A 13 -3.26 -7.87 -20.95
C ARG A 13 -3.80 -7.15 -22.20
N ARG A 14 -5.08 -6.77 -22.22
CA ARG A 14 -5.69 -5.98 -23.31
C ARG A 14 -5.64 -4.48 -23.05
N PHE A 15 -5.22 -4.10 -21.84
CA PHE A 15 -5.10 -2.71 -21.41
C PHE A 15 -3.66 -2.19 -21.51
N PRO A 16 -3.48 -0.86 -21.60
CA PRO A 16 -2.16 -0.24 -21.57
C PRO A 16 -1.60 -0.23 -20.13
N VAL A 17 -1.29 -1.41 -19.60
CA VAL A 17 -0.80 -1.61 -18.24
C VAL A 17 0.32 -2.65 -18.22
N ASN A 18 1.25 -2.52 -17.30
CA ASN A 18 2.19 -3.59 -16.95
C ASN A 18 1.59 -4.46 -15.85
N ILE A 19 1.74 -5.77 -15.98
CA ILE A 19 1.32 -6.75 -14.97
C ILE A 19 2.59 -7.36 -14.40
N ILE A 20 2.78 -7.18 -13.11
CA ILE A 20 3.95 -7.68 -12.39
C ILE A 20 3.52 -8.89 -11.58
N ILE A 21 4.13 -10.02 -11.85
CA ILE A 21 3.97 -11.27 -11.10
C ILE A 21 5.36 -11.81 -10.84
N VAL A 22 5.74 -11.89 -9.58
CA VAL A 22 7.05 -12.37 -9.13
C VAL A 22 6.85 -13.39 -8.04
N ASP A 23 7.45 -14.56 -8.21
CA ASP A 23 7.33 -15.66 -7.26
C ASP A 23 8.03 -15.31 -5.93
N ASN A 24 7.42 -15.73 -4.83
CA ASN A 24 7.94 -15.54 -3.46
C ASN A 24 8.20 -14.08 -3.06
N VAL A 25 7.48 -13.15 -3.64
CA VAL A 25 7.46 -11.74 -3.24
C VAL A 25 6.01 -11.34 -3.03
N GLU A 26 5.71 -10.72 -1.91
CA GLU A 26 4.38 -10.17 -1.64
C GLU A 26 4.09 -8.98 -2.56
N SER A 27 2.82 -8.81 -2.90
CA SER A 27 2.41 -7.69 -3.76
C SER A 27 2.70 -6.34 -3.12
N ASP A 28 2.61 -6.26 -1.80
CA ASP A 28 2.81 -5.04 -1.03
C ASP A 28 4.28 -4.61 -1.06
N ASP A 29 5.21 -5.56 -0.91
CA ASP A 29 6.64 -5.33 -1.09
C ASP A 29 6.97 -4.86 -2.51
N THR A 30 6.35 -5.50 -3.52
CA THR A 30 6.54 -5.10 -4.91
C THR A 30 6.05 -3.66 -5.16
N ILE A 31 4.89 -3.29 -4.65
CA ILE A 31 4.32 -1.95 -4.76
C ILE A 31 5.20 -0.93 -4.05
N ALA A 32 5.65 -1.26 -2.84
CA ALA A 32 6.54 -0.41 -2.06
C ALA A 32 7.89 -0.19 -2.76
N TYR A 33 8.50 -1.25 -3.27
CA TYR A 33 9.74 -1.18 -4.06
C TYR A 33 9.58 -0.27 -5.29
N LEU A 34 8.50 -0.43 -6.03
CA LEU A 34 8.24 0.42 -7.19
C LEU A 34 8.08 1.89 -6.80
N ALA A 35 7.32 2.16 -5.74
CA ALA A 35 7.03 3.53 -5.33
C ALA A 35 8.26 4.25 -4.73
N LEU A 36 9.09 3.51 -3.95
CA LEU A 36 10.22 4.08 -3.21
C LEU A 36 11.52 4.10 -4.03
N ASP A 37 11.73 3.11 -4.89
CA ASP A 37 12.99 2.95 -5.64
C ASP A 37 12.82 3.22 -7.13
N SER A 38 12.00 2.43 -7.84
CA SER A 38 11.88 2.52 -9.30
C SER A 38 11.26 3.83 -9.77
N PHE A 39 10.31 4.37 -9.03
CA PHE A 39 9.59 5.62 -9.34
C PHE A 39 9.83 6.73 -8.31
N LYS A 40 10.92 6.70 -7.58
CA LYS A 40 11.25 7.68 -6.52
C LYS A 40 11.19 9.15 -6.97
N ASP A 41 11.50 9.41 -8.25
CA ASP A 41 11.50 10.76 -8.83
C ASP A 41 10.15 11.11 -9.51
N TRP A 42 9.13 10.26 -9.36
CA TRP A 42 7.82 10.42 -9.97
C TRP A 42 6.74 10.66 -8.91
N ASN A 43 5.65 11.28 -9.34
CA ASN A 43 4.45 11.33 -8.51
C ASN A 43 3.66 10.03 -8.68
N SER A 44 3.57 9.25 -7.62
CA SER A 44 2.93 7.94 -7.61
C SER A 44 1.61 7.96 -6.84
N ILE A 45 0.61 7.24 -7.35
CA ILE A 45 -0.66 7.00 -6.65
C ILE A 45 -0.82 5.49 -6.50
N ILE A 46 -0.74 5.01 -5.26
CA ILE A 46 -1.06 3.64 -4.90
C ILE A 46 -2.58 3.52 -4.76
N LEU A 47 -3.20 2.59 -5.50
CA LEU A 47 -4.64 2.33 -5.42
C LEU A 47 -4.85 1.07 -4.58
N SER A 48 -5.20 1.24 -3.31
CA SER A 48 -5.42 0.14 -2.38
C SER A 48 -6.41 0.51 -1.28
N ALA A 49 -7.15 -0.49 -0.77
CA ALA A 49 -7.95 -0.37 0.44
C ALA A 49 -7.13 -0.63 1.72
N ASP A 50 -5.94 -1.19 1.58
CA ASP A 50 -5.06 -1.52 2.68
C ASP A 50 -4.47 -0.26 3.31
N LYS A 51 -4.59 -0.18 4.64
CA LYS A 51 -4.07 0.94 5.44
C LYS A 51 -2.55 0.93 5.52
N ASP A 52 -1.91 -0.21 5.33
CA ASP A 52 -0.46 -0.31 5.52
C ASP A 52 0.31 0.50 4.48
N PHE A 53 -0.27 0.72 3.30
CA PHE A 53 0.30 1.65 2.32
C PHE A 53 0.32 3.11 2.77
N LEU A 54 -0.45 3.51 3.79
CA LEU A 54 -0.44 4.89 4.29
C LEU A 54 0.91 5.29 4.92
N GLN A 55 1.74 4.32 5.32
CA GLN A 55 3.11 4.57 5.78
C GLN A 55 4.06 5.05 4.66
N LEU A 56 3.71 4.78 3.39
CA LEU A 56 4.50 5.19 2.22
C LEU A 56 4.17 6.60 1.73
N VAL A 57 3.11 7.20 2.27
CA VAL A 57 2.65 8.53 1.83
C VAL A 57 3.72 9.59 2.11
N SER A 58 4.01 10.39 1.07
CA SER A 58 5.01 11.45 1.08
C SER A 58 4.56 12.58 0.14
N ASP A 59 5.45 13.52 -0.16
CA ASP A 59 5.19 14.57 -1.14
C ASP A 59 4.96 14.00 -2.55
N HIS A 60 5.59 12.86 -2.87
CA HIS A 60 5.52 12.20 -4.18
C HIS A 60 4.61 10.98 -4.22
N ILE A 61 4.29 10.39 -3.08
CA ILE A 61 3.48 9.16 -3.00
C ILE A 61 2.16 9.49 -2.31
N LYS A 62 1.05 9.16 -2.98
CA LYS A 62 -0.31 9.25 -2.41
C LYS A 62 -1.00 7.90 -2.49
N VAL A 63 -1.99 7.68 -1.63
CA VAL A 63 -2.80 6.46 -1.62
C VAL A 63 -4.25 6.81 -1.91
N TRP A 64 -4.81 6.22 -2.97
CA TRP A 64 -6.24 6.28 -3.24
C TRP A 64 -6.93 5.06 -2.64
N SER A 65 -7.81 5.28 -1.68
CA SER A 65 -8.64 4.23 -1.10
C SER A 65 -9.98 4.11 -1.86
N PRO A 66 -10.21 3.01 -2.60
CA PRO A 66 -11.46 2.82 -3.35
C PRO A 66 -12.66 2.61 -2.44
N THR A 67 -12.48 2.02 -1.26
CA THR A 67 -13.54 1.79 -0.28
C THR A 67 -13.99 3.08 0.38
N LYS A 68 -13.07 3.97 0.72
CA LYS A 68 -13.37 5.29 1.32
C LYS A 68 -13.59 6.37 0.26
N LYS A 69 -13.30 6.10 -1.01
CA LYS A 69 -13.33 7.07 -2.14
C LYS A 69 -12.54 8.34 -1.81
N LYS A 70 -11.36 8.17 -1.23
CA LYS A 70 -10.54 9.25 -0.70
C LYS A 70 -9.08 9.10 -1.13
N LEU A 71 -8.46 10.21 -1.51
CA LEU A 71 -7.02 10.31 -1.76
C LEU A 71 -6.35 10.75 -0.47
N TYR A 72 -5.36 9.98 -0.03
CA TYR A 72 -4.54 10.29 1.14
C TYR A 72 -3.21 10.87 0.72
N GLY A 73 -2.93 12.07 1.19
CA GLY A 73 -1.62 12.67 1.35
C GLY A 73 -1.32 12.82 2.84
N CYS A 74 -0.20 13.44 3.20
CA CYS A 74 0.18 13.62 4.61
C CYS A 74 -0.84 14.44 5.39
N ALA A 75 -1.46 15.46 4.78
CA ALA A 75 -2.49 16.27 5.42
C ALA A 75 -3.74 15.46 5.77
N GLU A 76 -4.20 14.60 4.85
CA GLU A 76 -5.39 13.76 5.07
C GLU A 76 -5.15 12.70 6.14
N ILE A 77 -3.93 12.16 6.24
CA ILE A 77 -3.53 11.22 7.30
C ILE A 77 -3.53 11.95 8.66
N LEU A 78 -2.88 13.10 8.74
CA LEU A 78 -2.84 13.88 9.97
C LEU A 78 -4.26 14.29 10.42
N LEU A 79 -5.12 14.70 9.49
CA LEU A 79 -6.50 15.09 9.81
C LEU A 79 -7.34 13.91 10.32
N GLU A 80 -7.21 12.74 9.72
CA GLU A 80 -8.06 11.58 10.04
C GLU A 80 -7.55 10.80 11.24
N TYR A 81 -6.22 10.62 11.32
CA TYR A 81 -5.58 9.78 12.35
C TYR A 81 -4.92 10.59 13.45
N GLY A 82 -4.71 11.89 13.29
CA GLY A 82 -3.95 12.71 14.26
C GLY A 82 -2.48 12.30 14.37
N ILE A 83 -1.93 11.68 13.33
CA ILE A 83 -0.57 11.14 13.26
C ILE A 83 0.04 11.57 11.94
N SER A 84 1.30 12.00 11.96
CA SER A 84 2.07 12.31 10.75
C SER A 84 2.27 11.05 9.90
N CYS A 85 2.26 11.18 8.57
CA CYS A 85 2.50 10.07 7.67
C CYS A 85 3.82 9.34 7.98
N LYS A 86 4.86 10.05 8.45
CA LYS A 86 6.14 9.47 8.87
C LYS A 86 6.06 8.55 10.10
N ASN A 87 5.07 8.75 10.94
CA ASN A 87 4.86 7.94 12.15
C ASN A 87 3.71 6.94 12.01
N PHE A 88 3.14 6.81 10.81
CA PHE A 88 2.01 5.93 10.60
C PHE A 88 2.34 4.47 10.86
N ILE A 89 3.54 4.01 10.49
CA ILE A 89 4.01 2.65 10.82
C ILE A 89 4.04 2.40 12.33
N ASN A 90 4.47 3.37 13.15
CA ASN A 90 4.52 3.24 14.59
C ASN A 90 3.12 3.03 15.20
N TYR A 91 2.11 3.70 14.64
CA TYR A 91 0.72 3.46 15.01
C TYR A 91 0.28 2.04 14.64
N ARG A 92 0.54 1.59 13.39
CA ARG A 92 0.17 0.24 12.94
C ARG A 92 0.82 -0.86 13.77
N VAL A 93 2.11 -0.71 14.10
CA VAL A 93 2.85 -1.64 14.97
C VAL A 93 2.20 -1.79 16.35
N MET A 94 1.69 -0.70 16.92
CA MET A 94 1.00 -0.72 18.20
C MET A 94 -0.42 -1.25 18.11
N GLU A 95 -1.18 -0.88 17.07
CA GLU A 95 -2.56 -1.32 16.84
C GLU A 95 -2.63 -2.80 16.47
N GLY A 96 -1.66 -3.28 15.67
CA GLY A 96 -1.68 -4.60 15.05
C GLY A 96 -2.61 -4.65 13.83
N ASP A 97 -2.75 -5.84 13.26
CA ASP A 97 -3.69 -6.13 12.17
C ASP A 97 -4.38 -7.49 12.37
N THR A 98 -5.67 -7.45 12.67
CA THR A 98 -6.45 -8.67 12.90
C THR A 98 -6.73 -9.44 11.61
N SER A 99 -6.69 -8.79 10.43
CA SER A 99 -6.86 -9.48 9.15
C SER A 99 -5.67 -10.39 8.83
N ASP A 100 -4.47 -9.98 9.25
CA ASP A 100 -3.22 -10.72 9.07
C ASP A 100 -2.80 -11.51 10.31
N ASN A 101 -3.70 -11.58 11.30
CA ASN A 101 -3.44 -12.26 12.57
C ASN A 101 -2.21 -11.70 13.32
N ILE A 102 -2.00 -10.38 13.25
CA ILE A 102 -0.95 -9.66 13.94
C ILE A 102 -1.56 -8.97 15.17
N ASP A 103 -1.27 -9.52 16.36
CA ASP A 103 -1.74 -8.95 17.62
C ASP A 103 -1.05 -7.61 17.90
N GLY A 104 -1.85 -6.59 18.21
CA GLY A 104 -1.37 -5.32 18.70
C GLY A 104 -1.09 -5.32 20.23
N ILE A 105 -0.66 -4.18 20.74
CA ILE A 105 -0.41 -3.98 22.17
C ILE A 105 -1.73 -3.72 22.87
N SER A 106 -1.96 -4.39 24.00
CA SER A 106 -3.18 -4.20 24.78
C SER A 106 -3.42 -2.73 25.16
N GLY A 107 -4.59 -2.20 24.78
CA GLY A 107 -4.99 -0.83 25.04
C GLY A 107 -4.44 0.21 24.07
N ALA A 108 -3.74 -0.20 23.01
CA ALA A 108 -3.16 0.66 21.97
C ALA A 108 -4.15 0.99 20.84
N GLY A 109 -5.37 1.38 21.16
CA GLY A 109 -6.27 1.95 20.14
C GLY A 109 -5.86 3.38 19.76
N LEU A 110 -6.21 3.81 18.55
CA LEU A 110 -5.84 5.10 17.97
C LEU A 110 -5.97 6.28 18.95
N LYS A 111 -7.12 6.44 19.60
CA LYS A 111 -7.36 7.54 20.57
C LYS A 111 -6.38 7.52 21.74
N THR A 112 -6.01 6.33 22.21
CA THR A 112 -5.07 6.17 23.33
C THR A 112 -3.65 6.48 22.86
N ILE A 113 -3.27 6.02 21.67
CA ILE A 113 -1.96 6.28 21.08
C ILE A 113 -1.75 7.78 20.88
N ILE A 114 -2.69 8.51 20.26
CA ILE A 114 -2.59 9.96 20.07
C ILE A 114 -2.43 10.69 21.40
N LYS A 115 -3.19 10.29 22.40
CA LYS A 115 -3.11 10.89 23.75
C LYS A 115 -1.76 10.63 24.43
N CYS A 116 -1.21 9.43 24.30
CA CYS A 116 0.05 9.03 24.92
C CYS A 116 1.28 9.54 24.15
N PHE A 117 1.21 9.53 22.83
CA PHE A 117 2.31 9.87 21.94
C PHE A 117 1.98 11.07 21.04
N PRO A 118 1.77 12.27 21.62
CA PRO A 118 1.55 13.48 20.80
C PRO A 118 2.74 13.79 19.88
N ILE A 119 3.91 13.27 20.17
CA ILE A 119 5.11 13.33 19.30
C ILE A 119 4.87 12.73 17.91
N PHE A 120 3.91 11.82 17.74
CA PHE A 120 3.61 11.25 16.42
C PHE A 120 2.96 12.23 15.44
N THR A 121 2.59 13.42 15.88
CA THR A 121 2.16 14.51 14.98
C THR A 121 3.34 15.21 14.31
N GLU A 122 4.56 15.02 14.80
CA GLU A 122 5.76 15.67 14.32
C GLU A 122 6.26 15.06 13.00
N GLU A 123 6.99 15.85 12.21
CA GLU A 123 7.61 15.41 10.96
C GLU A 123 8.86 14.53 11.16
N HIS A 124 9.34 14.39 12.41
CA HIS A 124 10.38 13.43 12.76
C HIS A 124 9.81 12.02 12.74
N GLN A 125 10.47 11.09 12.05
CA GLN A 125 10.15 9.66 12.08
C GLN A 125 10.79 9.03 13.31
N TYR A 126 9.97 8.69 14.31
CA TYR A 126 10.45 8.08 15.53
C TYR A 126 10.79 6.60 15.33
N THR A 127 11.98 6.21 15.80
CA THR A 127 12.38 4.80 15.89
C THR A 127 11.73 4.12 17.09
N LEU A 128 11.65 2.80 17.09
CA LEU A 128 11.15 2.04 18.24
C LEU A 128 11.94 2.36 19.52
N GLN A 129 13.26 2.55 19.41
CA GLN A 129 14.09 2.89 20.58
C GLN A 129 13.73 4.27 21.16
N GLU A 130 13.46 5.27 20.32
CA GLU A 130 13.01 6.59 20.79
C GLU A 130 11.62 6.50 21.46
N ILE A 131 10.73 5.68 20.94
CA ILE A 131 9.42 5.40 21.53
C ILE A 131 9.58 4.72 22.91
N TYR A 132 10.51 3.78 23.06
CA TYR A 132 10.80 3.16 24.36
C TYR A 132 11.38 4.18 25.35
N ASN A 133 12.33 5.00 24.94
CA ASN A 133 12.90 6.06 25.76
C ASN A 133 11.85 7.09 26.20
N TYR A 134 10.97 7.48 25.28
CA TYR A 134 9.84 8.37 25.57
C TYR A 134 8.91 7.72 26.61
N SER A 135 8.55 6.46 26.40
CA SER A 135 7.68 5.71 27.31
C SER A 135 8.28 5.56 28.72
N ASP A 136 9.58 5.30 28.81
CA ASP A 136 10.28 5.21 30.10
C ASP A 136 10.28 6.55 30.85
N SER A 137 10.50 7.67 30.14
CA SER A 137 10.42 9.02 30.70
C SER A 137 9.04 9.40 31.25
N LYS A 138 7.99 8.71 30.79
CA LYS A 138 6.58 8.92 31.17
C LYS A 138 6.00 7.76 31.99
N LYS A 139 6.84 6.80 32.39
CA LYS A 139 6.44 5.61 33.13
C LYS A 139 5.58 5.96 34.37
N GLY A 140 4.52 5.20 34.58
CA GLY A 140 3.58 5.41 35.67
C GLY A 140 2.52 6.51 35.42
N LYS A 141 2.63 7.34 34.38
CA LYS A 141 1.60 8.37 34.11
C LYS A 141 0.36 7.79 33.45
N LEU A 142 0.54 6.91 32.46
CA LEU A 142 -0.54 6.21 31.76
C LEU A 142 -0.15 4.75 31.54
N LYS A 143 -1.14 3.85 31.57
CA LYS A 143 -0.94 2.40 31.46
C LYS A 143 -0.20 2.02 30.17
N LEU A 144 -0.50 2.67 29.05
CA LEU A 144 0.08 2.33 27.74
C LEU A 144 1.62 2.45 27.73
N TYR A 145 2.23 3.40 28.45
CA TYR A 145 3.69 3.50 28.51
C TYR A 145 4.34 2.25 29.12
N ASN A 146 3.75 1.72 30.19
CA ASN A 146 4.24 0.49 30.80
C ASN A 146 4.03 -0.70 29.86
N THR A 147 2.85 -0.78 29.22
CA THR A 147 2.54 -1.85 28.26
C THR A 147 3.50 -1.84 27.06
N VAL A 148 3.87 -0.67 26.54
CA VAL A 148 4.89 -0.52 25.49
C VAL A 148 6.23 -1.08 25.94
N LEU A 149 6.68 -0.74 27.15
CA LEU A 149 7.97 -1.20 27.69
C LEU A 149 7.99 -2.72 27.96
N GLU A 150 6.85 -3.30 28.33
CA GLU A 150 6.67 -4.73 28.57
C GLU A 150 6.55 -5.56 27.27
N ASN A 151 6.18 -4.93 26.14
CA ASN A 151 5.91 -5.60 24.87
C ASN A 151 6.88 -5.21 23.74
N LYS A 152 8.14 -4.93 24.06
CA LYS A 152 9.15 -4.53 23.07
C LYS A 152 9.36 -5.58 21.97
N GLU A 153 9.36 -6.86 22.33
CA GLU A 153 9.51 -7.97 21.37
C GLU A 153 8.32 -8.04 20.39
N VAL A 154 7.09 -7.83 20.90
CA VAL A 154 5.88 -7.78 20.05
C VAL A 154 5.97 -6.60 19.09
N MET A 155 6.37 -5.43 19.59
CA MET A 155 6.54 -4.24 18.73
C MET A 155 7.60 -4.45 17.65
N GLN A 156 8.75 -5.05 18.01
CA GLN A 156 9.80 -5.33 17.02
C GLN A 156 9.31 -6.32 15.98
N ARG A 157 8.68 -7.42 16.40
CA ARG A 157 8.09 -8.40 15.47
C ARG A 157 7.06 -7.75 14.53
N ASN A 158 6.15 -6.96 15.08
CA ASN A 158 5.13 -6.28 14.28
C ASN A 158 5.76 -5.28 13.30
N TYR A 159 6.80 -4.57 13.72
CA TYR A 159 7.55 -3.67 12.84
C TYR A 159 8.19 -4.43 11.68
N ASP A 160 8.86 -5.55 11.98
CA ASP A 160 9.53 -6.36 10.97
C ASP A 160 8.54 -6.97 9.95
N LEU A 161 7.31 -7.28 10.40
CA LEU A 161 6.25 -7.83 9.54
C LEU A 161 5.49 -6.79 8.73
N MET A 162 5.30 -5.57 9.26
CA MET A 162 4.39 -4.58 8.68
C MET A 162 5.08 -3.42 7.97
N GLN A 163 6.41 -3.24 8.17
CA GLN A 163 7.12 -2.13 7.54
C GLN A 163 7.32 -2.35 6.04
N LEU A 164 7.02 -1.34 5.24
CA LEU A 164 7.17 -1.34 3.78
C LEU A 164 8.28 -0.40 3.29
N ASN A 165 8.92 0.36 4.20
CA ASN A 165 9.95 1.34 3.84
C ASN A 165 11.31 0.70 3.50
N ASN A 166 11.51 -0.55 3.89
CA ASN A 166 12.73 -1.31 3.60
C ASN A 166 12.35 -2.76 3.27
N THR A 167 11.80 -2.96 2.08
CA THR A 167 11.42 -4.28 1.60
C THR A 167 12.65 -5.15 1.37
N GLN A 168 12.64 -6.36 1.91
CA GLN A 168 13.75 -7.29 1.76
C GLN A 168 13.60 -8.15 0.48
N ILE A 169 13.27 -7.50 -0.64
CA ILE A 169 13.15 -8.20 -1.92
C ILE A 169 14.55 -8.66 -2.37
N GLN A 170 14.67 -9.93 -2.65
CA GLN A 170 15.91 -10.50 -3.17
C GLN A 170 16.32 -9.85 -4.50
N THR A 171 17.61 -9.66 -4.72
CA THR A 171 18.16 -9.01 -5.91
C THR A 171 17.64 -9.62 -7.22
N PHE A 172 17.47 -10.94 -7.27
CA PHE A 172 16.92 -11.61 -8.45
C PHE A 172 15.47 -11.15 -8.73
N SER A 173 14.64 -11.02 -7.69
CA SER A 173 13.26 -10.55 -7.82
C SER A 173 13.20 -9.07 -8.22
N GLN A 174 14.10 -8.23 -7.69
CA GLN A 174 14.24 -6.84 -8.12
C GLN A 174 14.59 -6.74 -9.61
N LEU A 175 15.56 -7.53 -10.07
CA LEU A 175 15.91 -7.60 -11.49
C LEU A 175 14.71 -8.01 -12.34
N ARG A 176 13.93 -8.98 -11.88
CA ARG A 176 12.74 -9.44 -12.59
C ARG A 176 11.65 -8.37 -12.66
N ILE A 177 11.43 -7.62 -11.58
CA ILE A 177 10.50 -6.47 -11.57
C ILE A 177 10.97 -5.43 -12.59
N ASN A 178 12.25 -5.06 -12.56
CA ASN A 178 12.81 -4.06 -13.44
C ASN A 178 12.72 -4.49 -14.93
N GLU A 179 13.04 -5.75 -15.24
CA GLU A 179 12.86 -6.29 -16.60
C GLU A 179 11.41 -6.17 -17.11
N ILE A 180 10.42 -6.33 -16.23
CA ILE A 180 9.00 -6.17 -16.61
C ILE A 180 8.70 -4.70 -16.84
N MET A 181 9.23 -3.81 -16.01
CA MET A 181 9.00 -2.37 -16.12
C MET A 181 9.70 -1.71 -17.30
N GLU A 182 10.83 -2.25 -17.75
CA GLU A 182 11.55 -1.78 -18.96
C GLU A 182 10.82 -2.14 -20.26
N LYS A 183 9.89 -3.10 -20.24
CA LYS A 183 9.12 -3.45 -21.41
C LYS A 183 8.17 -2.31 -21.79
N PRO A 184 8.05 -2.02 -23.08
CA PRO A 184 7.08 -1.02 -23.54
C PRO A 184 5.67 -1.44 -23.14
N ILE A 185 4.89 -0.48 -22.65
CA ILE A 185 3.49 -0.70 -22.30
C ILE A 185 2.73 -1.00 -23.61
N ALA A 186 1.96 -2.08 -23.60
CA ALA A 186 1.15 -2.46 -24.76
C ALA A 186 0.04 -1.42 -25.02
N LYS A 187 -0.29 -1.18 -26.28
CA LYS A 187 -1.45 -0.35 -26.62
C LYS A 187 -2.76 -1.08 -26.29
N LEU A 188 -3.82 -0.29 -26.09
CA LEU A 188 -5.16 -0.81 -25.81
C LEU A 188 -5.67 -1.70 -26.96
N ASP A 189 -5.87 -2.98 -26.67
CA ASP A 189 -6.42 -3.97 -27.61
C ASP A 189 -7.94 -4.13 -27.42
N LYS A 190 -8.69 -3.20 -28.02
CA LYS A 190 -10.16 -3.19 -27.94
C LYS A 190 -10.79 -4.43 -28.59
N PHE A 191 -10.22 -4.90 -29.70
CA PHE A 191 -10.72 -6.06 -30.39
C PHE A 191 -10.53 -7.34 -29.56
N GLY A 192 -9.32 -7.56 -29.04
CA GLY A 192 -9.03 -8.69 -28.17
C GLY A 192 -9.86 -8.69 -26.91
N PHE A 193 -10.12 -7.51 -26.30
CA PHE A 193 -11.03 -7.39 -25.15
C PHE A 193 -12.46 -7.82 -25.50
N SER A 194 -13.02 -7.30 -26.61
CA SER A 194 -14.37 -7.64 -27.06
C SER A 194 -14.50 -9.14 -27.41
N LYS A 195 -13.46 -9.73 -28.01
CA LYS A 195 -13.41 -11.16 -28.30
C LYS A 195 -13.50 -11.99 -27.01
N LEU A 196 -12.74 -11.64 -25.97
CA LEU A 196 -12.80 -12.32 -24.68
C LEU A 196 -14.20 -12.21 -24.03
N LEU A 197 -14.87 -11.05 -24.13
CA LEU A 197 -16.24 -10.89 -23.64
C LEU A 197 -17.23 -11.86 -24.33
N VAL A 198 -17.07 -12.05 -25.63
CA VAL A 198 -17.92 -13.00 -26.38
C VAL A 198 -17.61 -14.44 -25.99
N GLU A 199 -16.34 -14.82 -25.90
CA GLU A 199 -15.89 -16.17 -25.50
C GLU A 199 -16.37 -16.53 -24.10
N ASP A 200 -16.42 -15.55 -23.17
CA ASP A 200 -16.89 -15.74 -21.80
C ASP A 200 -18.39 -15.49 -21.62
N CYS A 201 -19.14 -15.26 -22.72
CA CYS A 201 -20.58 -14.94 -22.71
C CYS A 201 -20.95 -13.73 -21.85
N MET A 202 -20.04 -12.76 -21.71
CA MET A 202 -20.19 -11.57 -20.85
C MET A 202 -20.63 -10.31 -21.60
N GLN A 203 -20.82 -10.35 -22.94
CA GLN A 203 -21.17 -9.19 -23.75
C GLN A 203 -22.48 -8.52 -23.31
N ASN A 204 -23.45 -9.29 -22.83
CA ASN A 204 -24.73 -8.74 -22.34
C ASN A 204 -24.59 -8.07 -20.95
N ASN A 205 -23.61 -8.49 -20.16
CA ASN A 205 -23.35 -7.92 -18.84
C ASN A 205 -22.54 -6.60 -18.95
N PHE A 206 -21.89 -6.39 -20.11
CA PHE A 206 -21.08 -5.21 -20.38
C PHE A 206 -21.34 -4.62 -21.77
N PRO A 207 -22.59 -4.17 -22.03
CA PRO A 207 -23.03 -3.78 -23.39
C PRO A 207 -22.32 -2.56 -23.97
N ASN A 208 -21.85 -1.64 -23.11
CA ASN A 208 -21.17 -0.41 -23.53
C ASN A 208 -19.64 -0.50 -23.38
N SER A 209 -19.09 -1.70 -23.46
CA SER A 209 -17.65 -1.95 -23.24
C SER A 209 -16.74 -1.09 -24.11
N MET A 210 -17.08 -0.84 -25.37
CA MET A 210 -16.26 -0.03 -26.29
C MET A 210 -16.27 1.47 -25.90
N ILE A 211 -17.39 2.00 -25.44
CA ILE A 211 -17.49 3.38 -24.93
C ILE A 211 -16.64 3.49 -23.68
N TRP A 212 -16.84 2.59 -22.73
CA TRP A 212 -16.07 2.54 -21.49
C TRP A 212 -14.56 2.44 -21.73
N LEU A 213 -14.10 1.57 -22.65
CA LEU A 213 -12.69 1.45 -23.00
C LEU A 213 -12.11 2.78 -23.52
N ASN A 214 -12.88 3.52 -24.33
CA ASN A 214 -12.43 4.81 -24.84
C ASN A 214 -12.36 5.87 -23.73
N GLU A 215 -13.35 5.94 -22.88
CA GLU A 215 -13.42 6.92 -21.80
C GLU A 215 -12.36 6.70 -20.73
N VAL A 216 -12.16 5.45 -20.32
CA VAL A 216 -11.24 5.10 -19.22
C VAL A 216 -9.79 5.01 -19.73
N PHE A 217 -9.54 4.32 -20.82
CA PHE A 217 -8.18 4.02 -21.28
C PHE A 217 -7.72 4.84 -22.49
N GLY A 218 -8.62 5.59 -23.16
CA GLY A 218 -8.26 6.35 -24.35
C GLY A 218 -7.16 7.37 -24.10
N LYS A 219 -7.23 8.09 -22.97
CA LYS A 219 -6.21 9.06 -22.58
C LYS A 219 -4.87 8.39 -22.23
N ILE A 220 -4.90 7.30 -21.46
CA ILE A 220 -3.69 6.54 -21.12
C ILE A 220 -3.07 5.97 -22.39
N ASN A 221 -3.88 5.38 -23.27
CA ASN A 221 -3.41 4.79 -24.52
C ASN A 221 -2.74 5.83 -25.44
N SER A 222 -3.17 7.10 -25.42
CA SER A 222 -2.53 8.16 -26.21
C SER A 222 -1.15 8.59 -25.67
N MET A 223 -0.82 8.21 -24.45
CA MET A 223 0.48 8.46 -23.81
C MET A 223 1.48 7.30 -24.03
N VAL A 224 1.00 6.15 -24.50
CA VAL A 224 1.86 5.01 -24.85
C VAL A 224 2.53 5.28 -26.19
N LEU A 225 3.86 5.39 -26.18
CA LEU A 225 4.71 5.66 -27.34
C LEU A 225 4.83 4.44 -28.27
#